data_7fb5687db86979451a4bc47330a67183
#
_entry.id   7fb5687db86979451a4bc47330a67183
#
_cell.length_a   1.000
_cell.length_b   1.000
_cell.length_c   1.000
_cell.angle_alpha   90.00
_cell.angle_beta   90.00
_cell.angle_gamma   90.00
#
_symmetry.space_group_name_H-M   'P 1'
#
loop_
_entity.id
_entity.type
_entity.pdbx_description
1 polymer ?
#
loop_
_entity_poly.entity_id
_entity_poly.type
_entity_poly.pdbx_seq_one_letter_code
_entity_poly.pdbx_strand_id
1 'polypeptide(L)'
;MRIYISLLAILFLSGCAKDTQIGNIQVPGADYVLPQGGDAMADQRILKLYETYGSYFLYEFSEKDFNWTQISNSLGDDVFRFDPIEPVKVKNLLDLLQLTWFDFYDQEFLAHALPIRIFLTETVQLQVRKFDWGIWDYILSWKDVYARYLDNQIAISNVNKSVADMSAEEKRVYKSNLQSVFLESLVASATIVAPDEFIAISDYSNNVDDTEEARNAGFVLNPTMDYEWSIDGNMTESNDLNAYLASLVFRTAKEWEDDLQYPLVKQKYDILVSWLKTEYGIDIVKIGNTIYE
;
A
#
# COMPACT_ATOMS: atom_id res chain seq x y z
N MET A 1 46.99 -13.53 59.99
CA MET A 1 46.64 -12.46 59.03
C MET A 1 45.95 -13.07 57.84
N ARG A 2 44.78 -13.77 58.03
CA ARG A 2 44.04 -14.48 56.98
C ARG A 2 42.52 -14.52 57.20
N ILE A 3 41.95 -13.65 58.04
CA ILE A 3 40.49 -13.71 58.37
C ILE A 3 39.68 -12.46 57.88
N TYR A 4 40.32 -11.45 57.32
CA TYR A 4 39.65 -10.18 56.96
C TYR A 4 39.27 -10.03 55.47
N ILE A 5 39.49 -11.02 54.62
CA ILE A 5 39.19 -10.94 53.19
C ILE A 5 37.81 -11.56 52.84
N SER A 6 37.20 -12.32 53.72
CA SER A 6 35.93 -13.01 53.46
C SER A 6 34.67 -12.21 53.79
N LEU A 7 34.77 -11.02 54.38
CA LEU A 7 33.60 -10.21 54.80
C LEU A 7 33.23 -9.08 53.84
N LEU A 8 34.01 -8.86 52.77
CA LEU A 8 33.77 -7.76 51.79
C LEU A 8 33.02 -8.19 50.56
N ALA A 9 32.68 -9.48 50.39
CA ALA A 9 32.04 -10.04 49.16
C ALA A 9 30.51 -10.17 49.27
N ILE A 10 29.88 -9.81 50.38
CA ILE A 10 28.44 -10.03 50.60
C ILE A 10 27.59 -8.74 50.49
N LEU A 11 28.21 -7.59 50.26
CA LEU A 11 27.52 -6.30 50.30
C LEU A 11 27.08 -5.75 48.89
N PHE A 12 27.20 -6.51 47.83
CA PHE A 12 26.82 -6.05 46.48
C PHE A 12 25.62 -6.76 45.85
N LEU A 13 24.79 -7.52 46.58
CA LEU A 13 23.63 -8.19 46.04
C LEU A 13 22.28 -7.61 46.55
N SER A 14 22.24 -6.42 47.09
CA SER A 14 21.00 -5.68 47.30
C SER A 14 20.75 -4.70 46.14
N GLY A 15 20.75 -5.20 44.92
CA GLY A 15 20.18 -4.50 43.76
C GLY A 15 18.69 -4.38 43.96
N CYS A 16 18.21 -3.21 44.30
CA CYS A 16 16.78 -2.89 44.31
C CYS A 16 16.16 -3.24 42.97
N ALA A 17 15.44 -4.37 42.90
CA ALA A 17 14.29 -4.47 42.05
C ALA A 17 13.22 -3.54 42.65
N LYS A 18 13.23 -2.25 42.31
CA LYS A 18 12.01 -1.47 42.35
C LYS A 18 11.11 -2.07 41.30
N ASP A 19 10.16 -2.92 41.72
CA ASP A 19 8.91 -3.12 40.98
C ASP A 19 8.29 -1.71 40.89
N THR A 20 8.59 -1.01 39.80
CA THR A 20 7.73 0.06 39.32
C THR A 20 6.46 -0.67 38.97
N GLN A 21 5.45 -0.67 39.83
CA GLN A 21 4.08 -0.93 39.43
C GLN A 21 3.84 -0.01 38.22
N ILE A 22 3.87 -0.61 37.05
CA ILE A 22 3.34 0.04 35.86
C ILE A 22 1.91 0.37 36.26
N GLY A 23 1.65 1.65 36.53
CA GLY A 23 0.30 2.11 36.87
C GLY A 23 -0.67 1.57 35.83
N ASN A 24 -1.92 1.33 36.22
CA ASN A 24 -2.95 0.85 35.30
C ASN A 24 -2.81 1.59 33.96
N ILE A 25 -2.26 0.90 32.98
CA ILE A 25 -2.25 1.38 31.60
C ILE A 25 -3.73 1.40 31.25
N GLN A 26 -4.33 2.58 31.26
CA GLN A 26 -5.61 2.75 30.61
C GLN A 26 -5.37 2.41 29.15
N VAL A 27 -5.88 1.26 28.72
CA VAL A 27 -5.95 0.95 27.30
C VAL A 27 -6.71 2.13 26.68
N PRO A 28 -6.12 2.90 25.76
CA PRO A 28 -6.85 3.96 25.07
C PRO A 28 -8.15 3.37 24.57
N GLY A 29 -9.26 4.08 24.74
CA GLY A 29 -10.53 3.68 24.11
C GLY A 29 -10.33 3.51 22.61
N ALA A 30 -11.24 2.82 21.94
CA ALA A 30 -11.18 2.69 20.48
C ALA A 30 -10.95 4.08 19.85
N ASP A 31 -9.98 4.17 18.96
CA ASP A 31 -9.60 5.44 18.31
C ASP A 31 -10.78 6.08 17.57
N TYR A 32 -11.76 5.28 17.16
CA TYR A 32 -12.93 5.70 16.40
C TYR A 32 -14.20 5.05 16.93
N VAL A 33 -15.33 5.78 16.82
CA VAL A 33 -16.65 5.28 17.21
C VAL A 33 -17.37 4.69 16.00
N LEU A 34 -17.83 3.45 16.12
CA LEU A 34 -18.70 2.80 15.15
C LEU A 34 -20.05 2.47 15.80
N PRO A 35 -21.18 2.65 15.10
CA PRO A 35 -21.35 3.25 13.77
C PRO A 35 -21.07 4.77 13.76
N GLN A 36 -20.75 5.32 12.57
CA GLN A 36 -20.41 6.74 12.41
C GLN A 36 -21.63 7.66 12.34
N GLY A 37 -22.81 7.12 12.03
CA GLY A 37 -24.11 7.80 12.18
C GLY A 37 -24.60 8.60 10.97
N GLY A 38 -23.88 8.54 9.83
CA GLY A 38 -24.28 9.29 8.63
C GLY A 38 -25.27 8.55 7.71
N ASP A 39 -25.10 7.25 7.49
CA ASP A 39 -25.99 6.41 6.70
C ASP A 39 -26.11 5.01 7.32
N ALA A 40 -27.33 4.60 7.66
CA ALA A 40 -27.56 3.34 8.40
C ALA A 40 -27.13 2.09 7.64
N MET A 41 -27.24 2.05 6.30
CA MET A 41 -26.85 0.90 5.49
C MET A 41 -25.34 0.81 5.35
N ALA A 42 -24.68 1.94 5.13
CA ALA A 42 -23.23 2.03 5.10
C ALA A 42 -22.64 1.65 6.46
N ASP A 43 -23.18 2.19 7.55
CA ASP A 43 -22.73 1.94 8.92
C ASP A 43 -22.85 0.47 9.31
N GLN A 44 -23.97 -0.19 8.97
CA GLN A 44 -24.12 -1.63 9.22
C GLN A 44 -23.07 -2.46 8.48
N ARG A 45 -22.77 -2.09 7.24
CA ARG A 45 -21.76 -2.78 6.44
C ARG A 45 -20.35 -2.53 6.96
N ILE A 46 -20.04 -1.30 7.34
CA ILE A 46 -18.75 -0.93 7.95
C ILE A 46 -18.53 -1.68 9.27
N LEU A 47 -19.56 -1.78 10.13
CA LEU A 47 -19.46 -2.53 11.36
C LEU A 47 -19.12 -4.01 11.08
N LYS A 48 -19.77 -4.62 10.09
CA LYS A 48 -19.48 -5.99 9.69
C LYS A 48 -18.04 -6.14 9.15
N LEU A 49 -17.54 -5.18 8.37
CA LEU A 49 -16.15 -5.18 7.89
C LEU A 49 -15.16 -5.07 9.06
N TYR A 50 -15.44 -4.22 10.03
CA TYR A 50 -14.64 -4.12 11.25
C TYR A 50 -14.64 -5.43 12.08
N GLU A 51 -15.80 -6.03 12.28
CA GLU A 51 -15.92 -7.33 12.97
C GLU A 51 -15.19 -8.46 12.24
N THR A 52 -15.11 -8.37 10.90
CA THR A 52 -14.50 -9.41 10.07
C THR A 52 -12.97 -9.24 9.95
N TYR A 53 -12.49 -8.02 9.80
CA TYR A 53 -11.10 -7.74 9.43
C TYR A 53 -10.31 -6.98 10.52
N GLY A 54 -10.98 -6.38 11.49
CA GLY A 54 -10.33 -5.53 12.51
C GLY A 54 -9.91 -4.15 12.00
N SER A 55 -10.20 -3.81 10.75
CA SER A 55 -9.85 -2.53 10.12
C SER A 55 -11.00 -1.54 10.22
N TYR A 56 -10.68 -0.28 10.53
CA TYR A 56 -11.65 0.81 10.55
C TYR A 56 -11.86 1.35 9.13
N PHE A 57 -13.08 1.29 8.62
CA PHE A 57 -13.49 1.95 7.38
C PHE A 57 -14.18 3.27 7.75
N LEU A 58 -13.52 4.39 7.47
CA LEU A 58 -13.91 5.69 8.00
C LEU A 58 -14.30 6.64 6.87
N TYR A 59 -15.49 7.20 6.95
CA TYR A 59 -15.95 8.31 6.12
C TYR A 59 -16.10 9.61 6.92
N GLU A 60 -16.11 9.52 8.26
CA GLU A 60 -16.04 10.63 9.20
C GLU A 60 -14.68 10.59 9.92
N PHE A 61 -13.78 11.49 9.59
CA PHE A 61 -12.44 11.60 10.16
C PHE A 61 -11.89 13.02 9.99
N SER A 62 -10.85 13.37 10.73
CA SER A 62 -10.25 14.70 10.67
C SER A 62 -9.07 14.75 9.69
N GLU A 63 -8.73 15.98 9.24
CA GLU A 63 -7.48 16.22 8.50
C GLU A 63 -6.23 15.71 9.25
N LYS A 64 -6.26 15.79 10.58
CA LYS A 64 -5.18 15.29 11.42
C LYS A 64 -5.05 13.77 11.32
N ASP A 65 -6.16 13.03 11.26
CA ASP A 65 -6.13 11.58 11.08
C ASP A 65 -5.58 11.21 9.71
N PHE A 66 -6.03 11.93 8.68
CA PHE A 66 -5.59 11.71 7.30
C PHE A 66 -4.10 12.01 7.09
N ASN A 67 -3.59 13.08 7.73
CA ASN A 67 -2.21 13.55 7.60
C ASN A 67 -1.34 13.20 8.83
N TRP A 68 -1.68 12.15 9.57
CA TRP A 68 -1.07 11.80 10.84
C TRP A 68 0.46 11.81 10.86
N THR A 69 1.08 11.42 9.76
CA THR A 69 2.55 11.31 9.62
C THR A 69 3.19 12.42 8.84
N GLN A 70 2.42 13.28 8.18
CA GLN A 70 2.96 14.45 7.47
C GLN A 70 3.32 15.56 8.46
N ILE A 71 4.25 15.28 9.38
CA ILE A 71 4.72 16.24 10.39
C ILE A 71 5.71 17.25 9.80
N SER A 72 6.29 16.95 8.65
CA SER A 72 7.24 17.85 7.98
C SER A 72 6.85 18.12 6.53
N ASN A 73 6.77 19.38 6.15
CA ASN A 73 6.77 19.82 4.76
C ASN A 73 8.20 19.71 4.20
N SER A 74 8.85 18.55 4.35
CA SER A 74 10.16 18.31 3.75
C SER A 74 10.04 18.40 2.24
N LEU A 75 10.98 19.11 1.61
CA LEU A 75 11.10 19.12 0.15
C LEU A 75 11.40 17.69 -0.31
N GLY A 76 10.40 17.00 -0.82
CA GLY A 76 10.54 15.61 -1.28
C GLY A 76 9.43 14.66 -0.82
N ASP A 77 8.67 15.02 0.23
CA ASP A 77 7.53 14.20 0.66
C ASP A 77 6.31 14.46 -0.25
N ASP A 78 5.60 13.39 -0.58
CA ASP A 78 4.32 13.47 -1.27
C ASP A 78 3.28 14.17 -0.37
N VAL A 79 2.68 15.23 -0.88
CA VAL A 79 1.65 15.99 -0.19
C VAL A 79 0.29 15.62 -0.75
N PHE A 80 -0.60 15.16 0.13
CA PHE A 80 -1.95 14.77 -0.23
C PHE A 80 -3.00 15.68 0.42
N ARG A 81 -4.14 15.80 -0.23
CA ARG A 81 -5.38 16.33 0.35
C ARG A 81 -6.57 15.48 -0.07
N PHE A 82 -7.70 15.65 0.58
CA PHE A 82 -8.92 14.93 0.29
C PHE A 82 -10.15 15.84 0.35
N ASP A 83 -11.22 15.42 -0.30
CA ASP A 83 -12.56 15.92 -0.07
C ASP A 83 -13.38 14.84 0.65
N PRO A 84 -14.18 15.20 1.67
CA PRO A 84 -14.99 14.24 2.41
C PRO A 84 -16.11 13.68 1.52
N ILE A 85 -16.38 12.39 1.64
CA ILE A 85 -17.47 11.73 0.93
C ILE A 85 -18.83 11.97 1.65
N GLU A 86 -19.88 12.17 0.89
CA GLU A 86 -21.22 12.20 1.44
C GLU A 86 -21.62 10.79 1.93
N PRO A 87 -22.16 10.63 3.17
CA PRO A 87 -22.48 9.30 3.73
C PRO A 87 -23.34 8.42 2.84
N VAL A 88 -24.30 9.01 2.11
CA VAL A 88 -25.19 8.30 1.18
C VAL A 88 -24.44 7.62 0.02
N LYS A 89 -23.26 8.10 -0.36
CA LYS A 89 -22.41 7.54 -1.43
C LYS A 89 -21.53 6.38 -0.94
N VAL A 90 -21.31 6.27 0.35
CA VAL A 90 -20.40 5.28 0.95
C VAL A 90 -20.78 3.86 0.57
N LYS A 91 -22.07 3.54 0.54
CA LYS A 91 -22.54 2.20 0.12
C LYS A 91 -22.04 1.85 -1.28
N ASN A 92 -22.13 2.76 -2.23
CA ASN A 92 -21.69 2.54 -3.61
C ASN A 92 -20.17 2.33 -3.69
N LEU A 93 -19.41 3.12 -2.91
CA LEU A 93 -17.97 2.91 -2.82
C LEU A 93 -17.63 1.54 -2.22
N LEU A 94 -18.32 1.10 -1.17
CA LEU A 94 -18.13 -0.24 -0.60
C LEU A 94 -18.49 -1.37 -1.59
N ASP A 95 -19.48 -1.18 -2.47
CA ASP A 95 -19.80 -2.12 -3.53
C ASP A 95 -18.66 -2.20 -4.56
N LEU A 96 -18.06 -1.07 -4.90
CA LEU A 96 -16.91 -0.99 -5.80
C LEU A 96 -15.68 -1.68 -5.16
N LEU A 97 -15.40 -1.45 -3.89
CA LEU A 97 -14.29 -2.09 -3.17
C LEU A 97 -14.48 -3.61 -3.08
N GLN A 98 -15.71 -4.09 -2.89
CA GLN A 98 -15.98 -5.52 -2.91
C GLN A 98 -15.55 -6.12 -4.25
N LEU A 99 -16.00 -5.53 -5.37
CA LEU A 99 -15.75 -6.01 -6.73
C LEU A 99 -14.27 -5.88 -7.15
N THR A 100 -13.61 -4.77 -6.77
CA THR A 100 -12.30 -4.40 -7.32
C THR A 100 -11.13 -4.71 -6.38
N TRP A 101 -11.41 -5.07 -5.13
CA TRP A 101 -10.40 -5.33 -4.12
C TRP A 101 -10.65 -6.65 -3.38
N PHE A 102 -11.72 -6.76 -2.58
CA PHE A 102 -11.88 -7.86 -1.62
C PHE A 102 -12.12 -9.21 -2.29
N ASP A 103 -12.82 -9.27 -3.42
CA ASP A 103 -13.15 -10.54 -4.11
C ASP A 103 -11.93 -11.27 -4.69
N PHE A 104 -10.75 -10.67 -4.62
CA PHE A 104 -9.49 -11.28 -5.08
C PHE A 104 -8.71 -12.01 -3.98
N TYR A 105 -9.10 -11.84 -2.73
CA TYR A 105 -8.38 -12.37 -1.58
C TYR A 105 -9.30 -13.16 -0.66
N ASP A 106 -8.74 -14.13 0.03
CA ASP A 106 -9.50 -14.79 1.09
C ASP A 106 -9.63 -13.90 2.34
N GLN A 107 -10.59 -14.24 3.19
CA GLN A 107 -10.90 -13.46 4.39
C GLN A 107 -9.76 -13.49 5.40
N GLU A 108 -9.06 -14.60 5.53
CA GLU A 108 -7.96 -14.76 6.48
C GLU A 108 -6.79 -13.86 6.07
N PHE A 109 -6.44 -13.86 4.78
CA PHE A 109 -5.42 -12.96 4.25
C PHE A 109 -5.79 -11.49 4.50
N LEU A 110 -7.01 -11.07 4.15
CA LEU A 110 -7.43 -9.68 4.35
C LEU A 110 -7.41 -9.26 5.84
N ALA A 111 -7.79 -10.15 6.76
CA ALA A 111 -7.75 -9.85 8.19
C ALA A 111 -6.33 -9.58 8.73
N HIS A 112 -5.29 -10.08 8.05
CA HIS A 112 -3.89 -9.83 8.41
C HIS A 112 -3.25 -8.71 7.58
N ALA A 113 -3.73 -8.49 6.35
CA ALA A 113 -3.11 -7.64 5.34
C ALA A 113 -3.70 -6.23 5.28
N LEU A 114 -4.97 -6.05 5.66
CA LEU A 114 -5.58 -4.72 5.62
C LEU A 114 -4.97 -3.80 6.67
N PRO A 115 -4.70 -2.53 6.33
CA PRO A 115 -4.22 -1.55 7.29
C PRO A 115 -5.29 -1.27 8.36
N ILE A 116 -4.87 -0.78 9.52
CA ILE A 116 -5.79 -0.49 10.63
C ILE A 116 -6.85 0.54 10.22
N ARG A 117 -6.51 1.50 9.35
CA ARG A 117 -7.40 2.58 8.92
C ARG A 117 -7.53 2.61 7.40
N ILE A 118 -8.77 2.65 6.96
CA ILE A 118 -9.14 2.80 5.55
C ILE A 118 -10.07 4.00 5.46
N PHE A 119 -9.58 5.10 4.89
CA PHE A 119 -10.35 6.34 4.71
C PHE A 119 -11.12 6.29 3.40
N LEU A 120 -12.43 6.46 3.49
CA LEU A 120 -13.34 6.54 2.36
C LEU A 120 -13.60 8.02 2.06
N THR A 121 -13.16 8.49 0.91
CA THR A 121 -13.20 9.91 0.55
C THR A 121 -13.94 10.14 -0.75
N GLU A 122 -14.37 11.36 -1.02
CA GLU A 122 -14.86 11.74 -2.34
C GLU A 122 -13.72 11.82 -3.33
N THR A 123 -12.63 12.50 -2.96
CA THR A 123 -11.40 12.58 -3.75
C THR A 123 -10.17 12.44 -2.85
N VAL A 124 -9.11 11.88 -3.39
CA VAL A 124 -7.73 12.01 -2.90
C VAL A 124 -6.92 12.68 -3.99
N GLN A 125 -6.16 13.70 -3.64
CA GLN A 125 -5.33 14.44 -4.58
C GLN A 125 -3.89 14.49 -4.13
N LEU A 126 -2.99 14.20 -5.06
CA LEU A 126 -1.54 14.33 -4.90
C LEU A 126 -1.09 15.69 -5.42
N GLN A 127 -0.27 16.41 -4.67
CA GLN A 127 0.40 17.60 -5.15
C GLN A 127 1.56 17.21 -6.08
N VAL A 128 1.46 17.63 -7.33
CA VAL A 128 2.52 17.42 -8.33
C VAL A 128 3.26 18.72 -8.60
N ARG A 129 4.59 18.62 -8.78
CA ARG A 129 5.48 19.73 -9.08
C ARG A 129 5.99 19.58 -10.51
N LYS A 130 5.78 20.59 -11.33
CA LYS A 130 6.33 20.62 -12.69
C LYS A 130 7.19 21.85 -12.85
N PHE A 131 8.45 21.67 -13.24
CA PHE A 131 9.33 22.79 -13.53
C PHE A 131 8.89 23.48 -14.83
N ASP A 132 8.66 24.79 -14.74
CA ASP A 132 8.32 25.63 -15.90
C ASP A 132 9.55 26.45 -16.32
N TRP A 133 10.10 26.10 -17.47
CA TRP A 133 11.29 26.77 -18.04
C TRP A 133 11.04 28.24 -18.44
N GLY A 134 9.77 28.64 -18.62
CA GLY A 134 9.41 30.01 -18.97
C GLY A 134 9.54 30.98 -17.80
N ILE A 135 9.24 30.55 -16.61
CA ILE A 135 9.32 31.33 -15.37
C ILE A 135 10.50 30.92 -14.47
N TRP A 136 11.23 29.86 -14.82
CA TRP A 136 12.34 29.30 -14.06
C TRP A 136 11.95 28.94 -12.60
N ASP A 137 10.74 28.40 -12.42
CA ASP A 137 10.22 28.00 -11.11
C ASP A 137 9.29 26.78 -11.25
N TYR A 138 8.90 26.20 -10.12
CA TYR A 138 7.98 25.08 -10.07
C TYR A 138 6.53 25.56 -10.01
N ILE A 139 5.70 25.04 -10.92
CA ILE A 139 4.26 25.15 -10.84
C ILE A 139 3.74 23.95 -10.02
N LEU A 140 2.97 24.25 -8.97
CA LEU A 140 2.29 23.25 -8.15
C LEU A 140 0.87 23.07 -8.69
N SER A 141 0.46 21.82 -8.86
CA SER A 141 -0.89 21.45 -9.24
C SER A 141 -1.35 20.22 -8.44
N TRP A 142 -2.63 19.89 -8.53
CA TRP A 142 -3.21 18.72 -7.86
C TRP A 142 -3.67 17.73 -8.91
N LYS A 143 -3.29 16.46 -8.74
CA LYS A 143 -3.69 15.33 -9.58
C LYS A 143 -4.58 14.41 -8.74
N ASP A 144 -5.76 14.06 -9.24
CA ASP A 144 -6.62 13.06 -8.61
C ASP A 144 -5.94 11.69 -8.66
N VAL A 145 -6.00 10.95 -7.56
CA VAL A 145 -5.51 9.58 -7.45
C VAL A 145 -6.61 8.67 -6.91
N TYR A 146 -6.61 7.41 -7.31
CA TYR A 146 -7.64 6.44 -6.88
C TYR A 146 -7.48 6.01 -5.44
N ALA A 147 -6.24 5.92 -4.99
CA ALA A 147 -5.91 5.60 -3.61
C ALA A 147 -4.52 6.12 -3.27
N ARG A 148 -4.22 6.20 -1.98
CA ARG A 148 -2.86 6.39 -1.45
C ARG A 148 -2.62 5.48 -0.27
N TYR A 149 -1.40 5.06 -0.09
CA TYR A 149 -0.90 4.45 1.14
C TYR A 149 -0.04 5.47 1.90
N LEU A 150 -0.17 5.50 3.22
CA LEU A 150 0.71 6.27 4.10
C LEU A 150 0.71 5.63 5.49
N ASP A 151 1.85 5.15 5.92
CA ASP A 151 1.98 4.34 7.13
C ASP A 151 0.94 3.22 7.20
N ASN A 152 0.32 2.97 8.30
CA ASN A 152 -0.67 1.91 8.44
C ASN A 152 -2.10 2.39 8.09
N GLN A 153 -2.25 3.09 6.96
CA GLN A 153 -3.53 3.55 6.45
C GLN A 153 -3.58 3.64 4.93
N ILE A 154 -4.75 3.36 4.37
CA ILE A 154 -5.07 3.60 2.94
C ILE A 154 -6.21 4.60 2.87
N ALA A 155 -6.08 5.61 2.01
CA ALA A 155 -7.18 6.49 1.64
C ALA A 155 -7.64 6.17 0.22
N ILE A 156 -8.94 6.15 -0.01
CA ILE A 156 -9.57 5.68 -1.24
C ILE A 156 -10.53 6.72 -1.76
N SER A 157 -10.36 7.08 -3.04
CA SER A 157 -11.27 8.01 -3.74
C SER A 157 -12.53 7.30 -4.22
N ASN A 158 -13.67 7.97 -4.08
CA ASN A 158 -14.90 7.63 -4.78
C ASN A 158 -14.79 7.99 -6.28
N VAL A 159 -15.59 7.37 -7.12
CA VAL A 159 -15.61 7.63 -8.58
C VAL A 159 -16.86 8.38 -9.04
N ASN A 160 -17.67 8.89 -8.11
CA ASN A 160 -18.92 9.63 -8.40
C ASN A 160 -19.89 8.89 -9.34
N LYS A 161 -19.78 7.57 -9.45
CA LYS A 161 -20.63 6.68 -10.24
C LYS A 161 -21.00 5.46 -9.42
N SER A 162 -22.20 4.91 -9.67
CA SER A 162 -22.49 3.57 -9.17
C SER A 162 -21.68 2.54 -9.96
N VAL A 163 -21.44 1.36 -9.37
CA VAL A 163 -20.77 0.26 -10.08
C VAL A 163 -21.48 -0.13 -11.38
N ALA A 164 -22.81 0.00 -11.40
CA ALA A 164 -23.62 -0.30 -12.59
C ALA A 164 -23.41 0.72 -13.74
N ASP A 165 -23.05 1.96 -13.40
CA ASP A 165 -22.88 3.04 -14.39
C ASP A 165 -21.42 3.15 -14.88
N MET A 166 -20.50 2.41 -14.27
CA MET A 166 -19.10 2.35 -14.69
C MET A 166 -18.94 1.44 -15.91
N SER A 167 -18.18 1.91 -16.90
CA SER A 167 -17.72 1.05 -17.98
C SER A 167 -16.74 -0.02 -17.49
N ALA A 168 -16.57 -1.06 -18.29
CA ALA A 168 -15.59 -2.11 -18.03
C ALA A 168 -14.16 -1.55 -17.84
N GLU A 169 -13.78 -0.57 -18.65
CA GLU A 169 -12.46 0.06 -18.58
C GLU A 169 -12.31 0.91 -17.31
N GLU A 170 -13.32 1.68 -16.90
CA GLU A 170 -13.27 2.44 -15.65
C GLU A 170 -13.11 1.51 -14.44
N LYS A 171 -13.82 0.37 -14.41
CA LYS A 171 -13.66 -0.64 -13.36
C LYS A 171 -12.25 -1.24 -13.38
N ARG A 172 -11.70 -1.55 -14.56
CA ARG A 172 -10.36 -2.10 -14.74
C ARG A 172 -9.29 -1.13 -14.23
N VAL A 173 -9.37 0.12 -14.64
CA VAL A 173 -8.43 1.17 -14.22
C VAL A 173 -8.49 1.39 -12.71
N TYR A 174 -9.70 1.48 -12.15
CA TYR A 174 -9.89 1.62 -10.70
C TYR A 174 -9.30 0.43 -9.94
N LYS A 175 -9.66 -0.80 -10.35
CA LYS A 175 -9.10 -2.04 -9.79
C LYS A 175 -7.58 -2.00 -9.79
N SER A 176 -6.97 -1.74 -10.93
CA SER A 176 -5.51 -1.85 -11.09
C SER A 176 -4.77 -0.84 -10.22
N ASN A 177 -5.25 0.41 -10.14
CA ASN A 177 -4.67 1.42 -9.26
C ASN A 177 -4.82 1.07 -7.77
N LEU A 178 -6.01 0.65 -7.34
CA LEU A 178 -6.26 0.28 -5.95
C LEU A 178 -5.42 -0.94 -5.53
N GLN A 179 -5.37 -1.97 -6.39
CA GLN A 179 -4.57 -3.17 -6.15
C GLN A 179 -3.08 -2.86 -6.06
N SER A 180 -2.57 -1.97 -6.94
CA SER A 180 -1.17 -1.54 -6.90
C SER A 180 -0.83 -0.86 -5.58
N VAL A 181 -1.64 0.09 -5.13
CA VAL A 181 -1.44 0.78 -3.84
C VAL A 181 -1.55 -0.19 -2.66
N PHE A 182 -2.47 -1.15 -2.70
CA PHE A 182 -2.58 -2.17 -1.66
C PHE A 182 -1.35 -3.06 -1.60
N LEU A 183 -0.88 -3.60 -2.73
CA LEU A 183 0.31 -4.44 -2.78
C LEU A 183 1.57 -3.67 -2.37
N GLU A 184 1.71 -2.41 -2.79
CA GLU A 184 2.78 -1.52 -2.33
C GLU A 184 2.76 -1.35 -0.80
N SER A 185 1.57 -1.20 -0.20
CA SER A 185 1.42 -1.12 1.26
C SER A 185 1.89 -2.40 1.97
N LEU A 186 1.70 -3.57 1.37
CA LEU A 186 2.17 -4.84 1.90
C LEU A 186 3.69 -5.00 1.81
N VAL A 187 4.30 -4.47 0.76
CA VAL A 187 5.77 -4.40 0.64
C VAL A 187 6.34 -3.42 1.66
N ALA A 188 5.76 -2.24 1.78
CA ALA A 188 6.22 -1.20 2.72
C ALA A 188 6.09 -1.63 4.19
N SER A 189 5.06 -2.41 4.53
CA SER A 189 4.87 -2.99 5.87
C SER A 189 5.66 -4.28 6.12
N ALA A 190 6.44 -4.74 5.14
CA ALA A 190 7.13 -6.03 5.15
C ALA A 190 6.18 -7.25 5.36
N THR A 191 4.89 -7.09 5.03
CA THR A 191 3.94 -8.21 4.98
C THR A 191 4.24 -9.11 3.77
N ILE A 192 4.68 -8.50 2.65
CA ILE A 192 5.22 -9.17 1.48
C ILE A 192 6.70 -8.78 1.34
N VAL A 193 7.59 -9.76 1.30
CA VAL A 193 9.05 -9.57 1.13
C VAL A 193 9.47 -10.37 -0.10
N ALA A 194 10.20 -9.75 -1.02
CA ALA A 194 10.65 -10.43 -2.23
C ALA A 194 11.42 -11.72 -1.89
N PRO A 195 11.18 -12.83 -2.60
CA PRO A 195 11.96 -14.04 -2.40
C PRO A 195 13.40 -13.84 -2.90
N ASP A 196 14.37 -14.44 -2.22
CA ASP A 196 15.81 -14.33 -2.55
C ASP A 196 16.09 -14.72 -4.01
N GLU A 197 15.37 -15.71 -4.53
CA GLU A 197 15.49 -16.17 -5.91
C GLU A 197 15.07 -15.11 -6.93
N PHE A 198 14.11 -14.25 -6.61
CA PHE A 198 13.71 -13.12 -7.45
C PHE A 198 14.80 -12.05 -7.46
N ILE A 199 15.31 -11.71 -6.28
CA ILE A 199 16.37 -10.69 -6.13
C ILE A 199 17.64 -11.13 -6.82
N ALA A 200 18.04 -12.39 -6.71
CA ALA A 200 19.30 -12.92 -7.25
C ALA A 200 19.41 -12.90 -8.80
N ILE A 201 18.29 -12.63 -9.51
CA ILE A 201 18.28 -12.63 -10.98
C ILE A 201 18.92 -11.37 -11.56
N SER A 202 18.76 -10.23 -10.91
CA SER A 202 19.17 -8.92 -11.43
C SER A 202 20.37 -8.36 -10.67
N ASP A 203 21.20 -7.60 -11.38
CA ASP A 203 22.28 -6.81 -10.79
C ASP A 203 21.78 -5.39 -10.51
N TYR A 204 21.52 -5.09 -9.26
CA TYR A 204 21.04 -3.77 -8.81
C TYR A 204 22.14 -2.71 -8.68
N SER A 205 23.40 -3.06 -8.97
CA SER A 205 24.52 -2.11 -8.97
C SER A 205 24.67 -1.35 -10.27
N ASN A 206 24.02 -1.82 -11.34
CA ASN A 206 24.11 -1.24 -12.67
C ASN A 206 22.92 -0.31 -12.96
N ASN A 207 23.21 0.85 -13.57
CA ASN A 207 22.18 1.69 -14.16
C ASN A 207 21.62 1.05 -15.42
N VAL A 208 20.37 1.35 -15.71
CA VAL A 208 19.74 1.03 -16.99
C VAL A 208 19.24 2.34 -17.60
N ASP A 209 19.59 2.55 -18.88
CA ASP A 209 19.35 3.84 -19.53
C ASP A 209 18.12 3.81 -20.45
N ASP A 210 17.66 2.63 -20.83
CA ASP A 210 16.48 2.47 -21.67
C ASP A 210 15.68 1.21 -21.37
N THR A 211 14.51 1.10 -22.01
CA THR A 211 13.58 -0.02 -21.80
C THR A 211 14.14 -1.36 -22.24
N GLU A 212 14.97 -1.43 -23.27
CA GLU A 212 15.56 -2.69 -23.76
C GLU A 212 16.64 -3.18 -22.81
N GLU A 213 17.51 -2.29 -22.34
CA GLU A 213 18.52 -2.61 -21.32
C GLU A 213 17.85 -3.08 -20.03
N ALA A 214 16.79 -2.38 -19.58
CA ALA A 214 16.05 -2.75 -18.40
C ALA A 214 15.47 -4.16 -18.51
N ARG A 215 14.81 -4.51 -19.62
CA ARG A 215 14.26 -5.85 -19.87
C ARG A 215 15.35 -6.92 -19.93
N ASN A 216 16.49 -6.62 -20.56
CA ASN A 216 17.64 -7.53 -20.60
C ASN A 216 18.25 -7.75 -19.20
N ALA A 217 18.17 -6.77 -18.32
CA ALA A 217 18.57 -6.87 -16.91
C ALA A 217 17.49 -7.47 -15.99
N GLY A 218 16.32 -7.83 -16.53
CA GLY A 218 15.23 -8.44 -15.78
C GLY A 218 14.32 -7.44 -15.07
N PHE A 219 14.30 -6.18 -15.50
CA PHE A 219 13.41 -5.14 -14.94
C PHE A 219 12.20 -4.87 -15.84
N VAL A 220 11.09 -4.43 -15.24
CA VAL A 220 9.89 -3.99 -15.95
C VAL A 220 9.49 -2.58 -15.52
N LEU A 221 8.81 -1.86 -16.41
CA LEU A 221 8.27 -0.53 -16.07
C LEU A 221 7.15 -0.66 -15.04
N ASN A 222 7.16 0.24 -14.07
CA ASN A 222 6.03 0.42 -13.17
C ASN A 222 4.94 1.27 -13.85
N PRO A 223 3.75 0.73 -14.16
CA PRO A 223 2.71 1.44 -14.88
C PRO A 223 2.06 2.58 -14.10
N THR A 224 2.36 2.71 -12.79
CA THR A 224 1.85 3.82 -11.96
C THR A 224 2.76 5.03 -11.96
N MET A 225 3.97 4.91 -12.51
CA MET A 225 4.98 5.95 -12.54
C MET A 225 4.99 6.67 -13.90
N ASP A 226 5.07 7.99 -13.86
CA ASP A 226 5.18 8.84 -15.04
C ASP A 226 6.68 9.07 -15.42
N TYR A 227 7.52 8.02 -15.38
CA TYR A 227 8.91 8.16 -15.78
C TYR A 227 9.31 7.13 -16.85
N GLU A 228 10.11 7.58 -17.77
CA GLU A 228 10.93 6.70 -18.59
C GLU A 228 12.09 6.17 -17.72
N TRP A 229 12.70 5.04 -18.11
CA TRP A 229 13.93 4.56 -17.47
C TRP A 229 14.93 5.71 -17.41
N SER A 230 15.19 6.27 -16.27
CA SER A 230 16.09 7.40 -16.17
C SER A 230 17.22 7.11 -15.20
N ILE A 231 18.25 7.31 -15.73
CA ILE A 231 19.34 8.25 -15.64
C ILE A 231 19.86 8.55 -14.18
N ASP A 232 19.07 8.67 -13.16
CA ASP A 232 19.53 9.24 -11.89
C ASP A 232 19.58 8.26 -10.70
N GLY A 233 19.43 6.98 -10.92
CA GLY A 233 19.51 6.02 -9.82
C GLY A 233 19.40 4.58 -10.26
N ASN A 234 20.06 3.71 -9.53
CA ASN A 234 19.94 2.27 -9.71
C ASN A 234 18.53 1.82 -9.29
N MET A 235 17.99 0.83 -9.99
CA MET A 235 16.82 0.10 -9.53
C MET A 235 17.14 -0.51 -8.16
N THR A 236 16.24 -0.34 -7.18
CA THR A 236 16.34 -1.01 -5.88
C THR A 236 15.50 -2.29 -5.87
N GLU A 237 15.82 -3.23 -4.99
CA GLU A 237 15.04 -4.46 -4.81
C GLU A 237 13.56 -4.18 -4.54
N SER A 238 13.26 -3.16 -3.72
CA SER A 238 11.89 -2.76 -3.41
C SER A 238 11.18 -2.12 -4.60
N ASN A 239 11.86 -1.26 -5.36
CA ASN A 239 11.27 -0.63 -6.55
C ASN A 239 11.00 -1.67 -7.65
N ASP A 240 11.88 -2.64 -7.81
CA ASP A 240 11.73 -3.73 -8.76
C ASP A 240 10.53 -4.63 -8.38
N LEU A 241 10.44 -5.05 -7.12
CA LEU A 241 9.28 -5.80 -6.65
C LEU A 241 7.97 -5.02 -6.88
N ASN A 242 7.92 -3.74 -6.49
CA ASN A 242 6.75 -2.90 -6.70
C ASN A 242 6.41 -2.73 -8.20
N ALA A 243 7.41 -2.60 -9.07
CA ALA A 243 7.18 -2.53 -10.51
C ALA A 243 6.55 -3.81 -11.07
N TYR A 244 7.02 -4.98 -10.64
CA TYR A 244 6.41 -6.26 -11.03
C TYR A 244 4.99 -6.41 -10.48
N LEU A 245 4.76 -6.12 -9.20
CA LEU A 245 3.44 -6.22 -8.57
C LEU A 245 2.43 -5.29 -9.26
N ALA A 246 2.80 -4.04 -9.50
CA ALA A 246 1.97 -3.09 -10.24
C ALA A 246 1.70 -3.59 -11.67
N SER A 247 2.73 -4.00 -12.41
CA SER A 247 2.59 -4.53 -13.77
C SER A 247 1.68 -5.76 -13.81
N LEU A 248 1.77 -6.66 -12.84
CA LEU A 248 0.95 -7.88 -12.77
C LEU A 248 -0.54 -7.58 -12.55
N VAL A 249 -0.90 -6.53 -11.84
CA VAL A 249 -2.31 -6.15 -11.61
C VAL A 249 -2.89 -5.24 -12.71
N PHE A 250 -2.03 -4.53 -13.43
CA PHE A 250 -2.43 -3.66 -14.55
C PHE A 250 -2.58 -4.40 -15.87
N ARG A 251 -1.78 -5.43 -16.09
CA ARG A 251 -1.62 -6.09 -17.39
C ARG A 251 -2.26 -7.46 -17.42
N THR A 252 -2.91 -7.76 -18.52
CA THR A 252 -3.39 -9.12 -18.86
C THR A 252 -2.20 -10.01 -19.27
N ALA A 253 -2.38 -11.32 -19.25
CA ALA A 253 -1.38 -12.26 -19.75
C ALA A 253 -0.95 -11.97 -21.21
N LYS A 254 -1.88 -11.49 -22.03
CA LYS A 254 -1.58 -11.08 -23.41
C LYS A 254 -0.68 -9.84 -23.48
N GLU A 255 -0.89 -8.87 -22.62
CA GLU A 255 -0.06 -7.65 -22.56
C GLU A 255 1.35 -7.92 -22.00
N TRP A 256 1.57 -9.08 -21.39
CA TRP A 256 2.88 -9.55 -20.95
C TRP A 256 3.71 -10.27 -22.03
N GLU A 257 3.10 -10.69 -23.16
CA GLU A 257 3.76 -11.54 -24.15
C GLU A 257 5.09 -10.95 -24.66
N ASP A 258 5.15 -9.63 -24.88
CA ASP A 258 6.37 -8.98 -25.38
C ASP A 258 7.50 -8.96 -24.32
N ASP A 259 7.18 -8.67 -23.06
CA ASP A 259 8.18 -8.64 -21.98
C ASP A 259 8.67 -10.05 -21.63
N LEU A 260 7.79 -11.05 -21.73
CA LEU A 260 8.15 -12.46 -21.49
C LEU A 260 9.08 -13.08 -22.55
N GLN A 261 9.40 -12.37 -23.65
CA GLN A 261 10.46 -12.75 -24.56
C GLN A 261 11.86 -12.59 -23.93
N TYR A 262 12.00 -11.73 -22.91
CA TYR A 262 13.26 -11.50 -22.21
C TYR A 262 13.44 -12.55 -21.10
N PRO A 263 14.50 -13.38 -21.15
CA PRO A 263 14.63 -14.52 -20.26
C PRO A 263 14.62 -14.19 -18.76
N LEU A 264 15.27 -13.08 -18.36
CA LEU A 264 15.33 -12.68 -16.95
C LEU A 264 13.98 -12.12 -16.46
N VAL A 265 13.28 -11.37 -17.31
CA VAL A 265 11.91 -10.91 -17.00
C VAL A 265 10.98 -12.10 -16.82
N LYS A 266 11.04 -13.07 -17.75
CA LYS A 266 10.22 -14.30 -17.65
C LYS A 266 10.51 -15.08 -16.37
N GLN A 267 11.78 -15.23 -16.01
CA GLN A 267 12.17 -15.96 -14.81
C GLN A 267 11.64 -15.28 -13.55
N LYS A 268 11.76 -13.96 -13.43
CA LYS A 268 11.20 -13.19 -12.32
C LYS A 268 9.68 -13.28 -12.26
N TYR A 269 9.01 -13.14 -13.40
CA TYR A 269 7.56 -13.29 -13.50
C TYR A 269 7.10 -14.65 -12.98
N ASP A 270 7.71 -15.75 -13.45
CA ASP A 270 7.35 -17.11 -13.07
C ASP A 270 7.56 -17.34 -11.55
N ILE A 271 8.66 -16.82 -10.99
CA ILE A 271 8.94 -16.89 -9.55
C ILE A 271 7.86 -16.15 -8.76
N LEU A 272 7.58 -14.90 -9.09
CA LEU A 272 6.62 -14.08 -8.33
C LEU A 272 5.20 -14.63 -8.39
N VAL A 273 4.74 -15.04 -9.57
CA VAL A 273 3.39 -15.62 -9.74
C VAL A 273 3.25 -16.89 -8.90
N SER A 274 4.26 -17.78 -8.96
CA SER A 274 4.24 -19.02 -8.17
C SER A 274 4.31 -18.76 -6.68
N TRP A 275 5.20 -17.88 -6.27
CA TRP A 275 5.45 -17.55 -4.87
C TRP A 275 4.25 -16.85 -4.20
N LEU A 276 3.67 -15.84 -4.84
CA LEU A 276 2.47 -15.15 -4.32
C LEU A 276 1.31 -16.15 -4.12
N LYS A 277 1.15 -17.09 -5.03
CA LYS A 277 0.09 -18.10 -4.93
C LYS A 277 0.36 -19.11 -3.82
N THR A 278 1.61 -19.53 -3.66
CA THR A 278 1.99 -20.57 -2.69
C THR A 278 2.05 -20.05 -1.26
N GLU A 279 2.66 -18.88 -1.06
CA GLU A 279 2.90 -18.34 0.28
C GLU A 279 1.72 -17.52 0.82
N TYR A 280 1.02 -16.80 -0.08
CA TYR A 280 -0.05 -15.85 0.32
C TYR A 280 -1.44 -16.22 -0.21
N GLY A 281 -1.56 -17.25 -1.04
CA GLY A 281 -2.83 -17.62 -1.69
C GLY A 281 -3.28 -16.62 -2.78
N ILE A 282 -2.44 -15.65 -3.17
CA ILE A 282 -2.77 -14.56 -4.10
C ILE A 282 -2.63 -15.05 -5.54
N ASP A 283 -3.74 -15.13 -6.26
CA ASP A 283 -3.75 -15.36 -7.72
C ASP A 283 -3.62 -14.03 -8.46
N ILE A 284 -2.40 -13.47 -8.50
CA ILE A 284 -2.15 -12.14 -9.05
C ILE A 284 -2.45 -12.09 -10.57
N VAL A 285 -2.27 -13.18 -11.29
CA VAL A 285 -2.60 -13.27 -12.72
C VAL A 285 -4.11 -13.17 -12.93
N LYS A 286 -4.91 -13.74 -12.03
CA LYS A 286 -6.37 -13.55 -12.04
C LYS A 286 -6.73 -12.07 -11.88
N ILE A 287 -6.04 -11.35 -11.00
CA ILE A 287 -6.27 -9.90 -10.81
C ILE A 287 -6.02 -9.14 -12.12
N GLY A 288 -4.86 -9.36 -12.76
CA GLY A 288 -4.52 -8.71 -14.04
C GLY A 288 -5.49 -9.05 -15.18
N ASN A 289 -5.87 -10.31 -15.30
CA ASN A 289 -6.75 -10.81 -16.38
C ASN A 289 -8.23 -10.50 -16.17
N THR A 290 -8.64 -9.98 -15.00
CA THR A 290 -10.07 -9.72 -14.74
C THR A 290 -10.60 -8.63 -15.65
N ILE A 291 -11.56 -8.99 -16.50
CA ILE A 291 -12.33 -8.11 -17.38
C ILE A 291 -13.73 -7.98 -16.79
N TYR A 292 -14.23 -6.77 -16.76
CA TYR A 292 -15.58 -6.45 -16.31
C TYR A 292 -16.54 -6.33 -17.50
N GLU A 293 -17.81 -6.54 -17.24
CA GLU A 293 -18.89 -6.32 -18.21
C GLU A 293 -19.53 -4.94 -18.05
#